data_a81d26e3ad237c661c76e5f382062589
#
_entry.id   a81d26e3ad237c661c76e5f382062589
#
_cell.length_a   1.000
_cell.length_b   1.000
_cell.length_c   1.000
_cell.angle_alpha   90.00
_cell.angle_beta   90.00
_cell.angle_gamma   90.00
#
_symmetry.space_group_name_H-M   'P 1'
#
loop_
_entity.id
_entity.type
_entity.pdbx_description
1 polymer ?
#
loop_
_entity_poly.entity_id
_entity_poly.type
_entity_poly.pdbx_seq_one_letter_code
_entity_poly.pdbx_strand_id
1 'polypeptide(L)'
;EGISPGGGINYFIEWNVDFTKYPTEGERRGGEILMNALTKPLKQIAENAGINGDVVLAECVRSGLAYNAKTDEYVDPYKDGIIEPTLVQTEAISNSVSIAGVMLATSGANIKVDDDKEAPTY
;
A
#
# COMPACT_ATOMS: atom_id res chain seq x y z
N GLU A 1 2.03 -15.77 -14.86
CA GLU A 1 2.56 -14.63 -14.14
C GLU A 1 2.71 -13.49 -15.14
N GLY A 2 2.23 -12.32 -14.83
CA GLY A 2 2.17 -11.19 -15.75
C GLY A 2 2.79 -9.94 -15.16
N ILE A 3 2.57 -8.83 -15.85
CA ILE A 3 2.86 -7.49 -15.36
C ILE A 3 1.55 -6.79 -15.01
N SER A 4 1.59 -5.97 -13.98
CA SER A 4 0.48 -5.15 -13.51
C SER A 4 0.90 -3.68 -13.41
N PRO A 5 -0.06 -2.75 -13.37
CA PRO A 5 0.25 -1.36 -13.07
C PRO A 5 1.03 -1.25 -11.77
N GLY A 6 2.11 -0.48 -11.79
CA GLY A 6 2.93 -0.17 -10.63
C GLY A 6 2.54 1.14 -9.95
N GLY A 7 3.44 1.67 -9.13
CA GLY A 7 3.20 2.93 -8.43
C GLY A 7 2.12 2.86 -7.34
N GLY A 8 1.76 1.66 -6.91
CA GLY A 8 0.77 1.43 -5.87
C GLY A 8 -0.69 1.51 -6.33
N ILE A 9 -0.96 1.78 -7.61
CA ILE A 9 -2.32 1.94 -8.12
C ILE A 9 -3.09 0.61 -8.19
N ASN A 10 -2.40 -0.47 -8.52
CA ASN A 10 -3.01 -1.79 -8.70
C ASN A 10 -3.58 -2.38 -7.40
N TYR A 11 -3.14 -1.89 -6.25
CA TYR A 11 -3.61 -2.39 -4.96
C TYR A 11 -5.07 -2.03 -4.64
N PHE A 12 -5.68 -1.08 -5.34
CA PHE A 12 -7.04 -0.62 -5.02
C PHE A 12 -7.95 -0.34 -6.24
N ILE A 13 -7.41 -0.18 -7.45
CA ILE A 13 -8.19 0.35 -8.59
C ILE A 13 -9.21 -0.65 -9.13
N GLU A 14 -8.95 -1.95 -9.02
CA GLU A 14 -9.84 -3.01 -9.52
C GLU A 14 -10.59 -3.75 -8.39
N TRP A 15 -10.44 -3.32 -7.15
CA TRP A 15 -11.01 -4.01 -6.02
C TRP A 15 -12.43 -3.53 -5.71
N ASN A 16 -13.39 -4.18 -6.31
CA ASN A 16 -14.81 -4.00 -5.95
C ASN A 16 -15.19 -5.06 -4.90
N VAL A 17 -14.80 -4.82 -3.65
CA VAL A 17 -15.10 -5.74 -2.54
C VAL A 17 -16.45 -5.38 -1.92
N ASP A 18 -17.38 -6.31 -2.00
CA ASP A 18 -18.68 -6.19 -1.34
C ASP A 18 -18.60 -6.68 0.11
N PHE A 19 -18.39 -5.76 1.03
CA PHE A 19 -18.29 -6.06 2.47
C PHE A 19 -19.61 -6.54 3.09
N THR A 20 -20.75 -6.38 2.42
CA THR A 20 -22.05 -6.88 2.92
C THR A 20 -22.10 -8.41 2.96
N LYS A 21 -21.26 -9.07 2.19
CA LYS A 21 -21.15 -10.54 2.15
C LYS A 21 -20.43 -11.15 3.34
N TYR A 22 -19.76 -10.34 4.15
CA TYR A 22 -19.07 -10.83 5.34
C TYR A 22 -20.05 -10.97 6.50
N PRO A 23 -20.08 -12.14 7.17
CA PRO A 23 -21.12 -12.48 8.12
C PRO A 23 -21.07 -11.68 9.42
N THR A 24 -19.89 -11.23 9.83
CA THR A 24 -19.70 -10.50 11.10
C THR A 24 -19.28 -9.05 10.89
N GLU A 25 -19.61 -8.19 11.86
CA GLU A 25 -19.17 -6.81 11.87
C GLU A 25 -17.63 -6.69 11.95
N GLY A 26 -16.99 -7.59 12.71
CA GLY A 26 -15.53 -7.64 12.82
C GLY A 26 -14.85 -7.93 11.49
N GLU A 27 -15.37 -8.86 10.71
CA GLU A 27 -14.85 -9.16 9.37
C GLU A 27 -15.03 -8.00 8.40
N ARG A 28 -16.19 -7.33 8.44
CA ARG A 28 -16.43 -6.12 7.63
C ARG A 28 -15.45 -5.00 7.97
N ARG A 29 -15.24 -4.72 9.26
CA ARG A 29 -14.26 -3.72 9.71
C ARG A 29 -12.83 -4.09 9.33
N GLY A 30 -12.47 -5.38 9.44
CA GLY A 30 -11.17 -5.88 8.99
C GLY A 30 -10.95 -5.64 7.49
N GLY A 31 -11.96 -5.89 6.67
CA GLY A 31 -11.93 -5.60 5.24
C GLY A 31 -11.75 -4.11 4.93
N GLU A 32 -12.49 -3.23 5.62
CA GLU A 32 -12.36 -1.77 5.47
C GLU A 32 -10.96 -1.27 5.86
N ILE A 33 -10.40 -1.81 6.95
CA ILE A 33 -9.03 -1.50 7.37
C ILE A 33 -8.02 -1.92 6.30
N LEU A 34 -8.17 -3.13 5.75
CA LEU A 34 -7.30 -3.61 4.69
C LEU A 34 -7.40 -2.72 3.44
N MET A 35 -8.60 -2.38 2.99
CA MET A 35 -8.79 -1.50 1.83
C MET A 35 -8.15 -0.13 2.03
N ASN A 36 -8.27 0.44 3.21
CA ASN A 36 -7.59 1.70 3.54
C ASN A 36 -6.06 1.54 3.54
N ALA A 37 -5.55 0.45 4.09
CA ALA A 37 -4.11 0.16 4.09
C ALA A 37 -3.54 0.02 2.67
N LEU A 38 -4.28 -0.56 1.73
CA LEU A 38 -3.86 -0.74 0.34
C LEU A 38 -3.69 0.59 -0.44
N THR A 39 -4.25 1.69 0.05
CA THR A 39 -4.00 3.03 -0.52
C THR A 39 -2.68 3.65 -0.08
N LYS A 40 -2.07 3.14 0.99
CA LYS A 40 -0.86 3.73 1.59
C LYS A 40 0.37 3.75 0.68
N PRO A 41 0.67 2.71 -0.12
CA PRO A 41 1.83 2.74 -1.00
C PRO A 41 1.80 3.92 -1.99
N LEU A 42 0.66 4.16 -2.64
CA LEU A 42 0.52 5.31 -3.54
C LEU A 42 0.66 6.64 -2.81
N LYS A 43 -0.01 6.79 -1.67
CA LYS A 43 0.09 8.02 -0.85
C LYS A 43 1.52 8.30 -0.44
N GLN A 44 2.25 7.27 -0.01
CA GLN A 44 3.66 7.41 0.39
C GLN A 44 4.55 7.84 -0.77
N ILE A 45 4.33 7.32 -1.98
CA ILE A 45 5.06 7.75 -3.18
C ILE A 45 4.83 9.24 -3.45
N ALA A 46 3.58 9.69 -3.39
CA ALA A 46 3.23 11.09 -3.59
C ALA A 46 3.84 11.99 -2.50
N GLU A 47 3.74 11.60 -1.25
CA GLU A 47 4.31 12.34 -0.10
C GLU A 47 5.83 12.44 -0.19
N ASN A 48 6.52 11.39 -0.63
CA ASN A 48 7.96 11.40 -0.87
C ASN A 48 8.35 12.38 -1.98
N ALA A 49 7.44 12.62 -2.93
CA ALA A 49 7.61 13.65 -3.98
C ALA A 49 7.17 15.06 -3.53
N GLY A 50 6.73 15.22 -2.28
CA GLY A 50 6.29 16.50 -1.72
C GLY A 50 4.84 16.88 -2.08
N ILE A 51 4.05 15.93 -2.61
CA ILE A 51 2.66 16.13 -3.01
C ILE A 51 1.73 15.46 -2.01
N ASN A 52 0.54 16.04 -1.81
CA ASN A 52 -0.46 15.47 -0.92
C ASN A 52 -0.99 14.12 -1.45
N GLY A 53 -0.77 13.05 -0.69
CA GLY A 53 -1.14 11.69 -1.09
C GLY A 53 -2.64 11.48 -1.28
N ASP A 54 -3.50 12.18 -0.53
CA ASP A 54 -4.95 12.07 -0.68
C ASP A 54 -5.46 12.71 -1.99
N VAL A 55 -4.83 13.79 -2.42
CA VAL A 55 -5.14 14.44 -3.71
C VAL A 55 -4.75 13.53 -4.86
N VAL A 56 -3.55 12.94 -4.80
CA VAL A 56 -3.09 12.00 -5.83
C VAL A 56 -3.97 10.75 -5.87
N LEU A 57 -4.34 10.19 -4.71
CA LEU A 57 -5.24 9.05 -4.64
C LEU A 57 -6.59 9.34 -5.30
N ALA A 58 -7.21 10.48 -4.96
CA ALA A 58 -8.51 10.87 -5.53
C ALA A 58 -8.45 11.01 -7.05
N GLU A 59 -7.38 11.59 -7.58
CA GLU A 59 -7.20 11.75 -9.01
C GLU A 59 -6.94 10.40 -9.72
N CYS A 60 -6.11 9.52 -9.15
CA CYS A 60 -5.89 8.18 -9.69
C CYS A 60 -7.19 7.36 -9.74
N VAL A 61 -8.01 7.43 -8.70
CA VAL A 61 -9.33 6.74 -8.66
C VAL A 61 -10.27 7.32 -9.71
N ARG A 62 -10.29 8.65 -9.89
CA ARG A 62 -11.16 9.32 -10.84
C ARG A 62 -10.78 9.04 -12.30
N SER A 63 -9.49 9.09 -12.60
CA SER A 63 -8.97 9.01 -13.99
C SER A 63 -8.63 7.58 -14.43
N GLY A 64 -8.36 6.67 -13.51
CA GLY A 64 -7.80 5.35 -13.79
C GLY A 64 -6.33 5.38 -14.21
N LEU A 65 -5.66 6.53 -14.06
CA LEU A 65 -4.25 6.73 -14.44
C LEU A 65 -3.32 6.56 -13.23
N ALA A 66 -2.08 6.15 -13.50
CA ALA A 66 -1.03 6.09 -12.49
C ALA A 66 -0.37 7.46 -12.30
N TYR A 67 0.10 7.74 -11.09
CA TYR A 67 0.88 8.93 -10.80
C TYR A 67 2.37 8.67 -11.05
N ASN A 68 2.98 9.50 -11.89
CA ASN A 68 4.41 9.51 -12.14
C ASN A 68 5.10 10.57 -11.25
N ALA A 69 5.69 10.13 -10.15
CA ALA A 69 6.33 11.02 -9.17
C ALA A 69 7.58 11.75 -9.72
N LYS A 70 8.14 11.28 -10.84
CA LYS A 70 9.30 11.91 -11.47
C LYS A 70 8.92 13.13 -12.32
N THR A 71 7.76 13.06 -12.98
CA THR A 71 7.28 14.12 -13.89
C THR A 71 6.15 14.95 -13.31
N ASP A 72 5.60 14.52 -12.16
CA ASP A 72 4.40 15.10 -11.53
C ASP A 72 3.16 15.07 -12.44
N GLU A 73 3.00 13.96 -13.17
CA GLU A 73 1.92 13.78 -14.14
C GLU A 73 1.13 12.49 -13.88
N TYR A 74 -0.12 12.47 -14.36
CA TYR A 74 -0.96 11.28 -14.36
C TYR A 74 -0.90 10.63 -15.74
N VAL A 75 -0.47 9.38 -15.79
CA VAL A 75 -0.08 8.69 -17.03
C VAL A 75 -0.67 7.29 -17.12
N ASP A 76 -0.76 6.78 -18.34
CA ASP A 76 -1.07 5.36 -18.57
C ASP A 76 0.12 4.49 -18.09
N PRO A 77 -0.06 3.64 -17.08
CA PRO A 77 1.05 2.92 -16.48
C PRO A 77 1.79 2.01 -17.45
N TYR A 78 1.10 1.44 -18.42
CA TYR A 78 1.72 0.54 -19.40
C TYR A 78 2.52 1.29 -20.46
N LYS A 79 2.06 2.48 -20.87
CA LYS A 79 2.76 3.30 -21.87
C LYS A 79 4.00 3.96 -21.28
N ASP A 80 3.91 4.41 -20.04
CA ASP A 80 5.00 5.09 -19.34
C ASP A 80 5.96 4.14 -18.61
N GLY A 81 5.70 2.82 -18.66
CA GLY A 81 6.55 1.83 -18.01
C GLY A 81 6.48 1.82 -16.49
N ILE A 82 5.40 2.35 -15.89
CA ILE A 82 5.13 2.23 -14.45
C ILE A 82 4.44 0.89 -14.21
N ILE A 83 5.22 -0.17 -14.32
CA ILE A 83 4.76 -1.54 -14.24
C ILE A 83 5.56 -2.35 -13.22
N GLU A 84 4.94 -3.36 -12.65
CA GLU A 84 5.56 -4.29 -11.70
C GLU A 84 5.19 -5.73 -12.07
N PRO A 85 6.05 -6.73 -11.73
CA PRO A 85 5.63 -8.13 -11.82
C PRO A 85 4.46 -8.39 -10.86
N THR A 86 3.39 -8.99 -11.35
CA THR A 86 2.19 -9.28 -10.55
C THR A 86 2.51 -10.14 -9.33
N LEU A 87 3.48 -11.06 -9.45
CA LEU A 87 3.93 -11.89 -8.34
C LEU A 87 4.47 -11.05 -7.16
N VAL A 88 5.24 -9.99 -7.44
CA VAL A 88 5.79 -9.12 -6.38
C VAL A 88 4.67 -8.46 -5.58
N GLN A 89 3.64 -7.97 -6.24
CA GLN A 89 2.49 -7.36 -5.59
C GLN A 89 1.68 -8.36 -4.76
N THR A 90 1.44 -9.54 -5.30
CA THR A 90 0.71 -10.62 -4.61
C THR A 90 1.45 -11.08 -3.35
N GLU A 91 2.75 -11.31 -3.46
CA GLU A 91 3.60 -11.71 -2.33
C GLU A 91 3.69 -10.60 -1.27
N ALA A 92 3.77 -9.34 -1.69
CA ALA A 92 3.79 -8.21 -0.76
C ALA A 92 2.51 -8.16 0.10
N ILE A 93 1.34 -8.34 -0.51
CA ILE A 93 0.06 -8.38 0.22
C ILE A 93 0.01 -9.61 1.14
N SER A 94 0.31 -10.79 0.60
CA SER A 94 0.24 -12.06 1.35
C SER A 94 1.13 -12.03 2.59
N ASN A 95 2.38 -11.60 2.44
CA ASN A 95 3.33 -11.50 3.54
C ASN A 95 2.92 -10.43 4.56
N SER A 96 2.43 -9.28 4.11
CA SER A 96 1.96 -8.21 4.99
C SER A 96 0.76 -8.66 5.83
N VAL A 97 -0.20 -9.34 5.23
CA VAL A 97 -1.38 -9.87 5.94
C VAL A 97 -0.98 -10.94 6.94
N SER A 98 -0.05 -11.82 6.61
CA SER A 98 0.47 -12.84 7.52
C SER A 98 1.12 -12.23 8.76
N ILE A 99 1.97 -11.22 8.58
CA ILE A 99 2.63 -10.52 9.69
C ILE A 99 1.62 -9.76 10.53
N ALA A 100 0.70 -9.02 9.91
CA ALA A 100 -0.35 -8.29 10.61
C ALA A 100 -1.24 -9.21 11.43
N GLY A 101 -1.58 -10.39 10.90
CA GLY A 101 -2.35 -11.42 11.62
C GLY A 101 -1.64 -11.92 12.86
N VAL A 102 -0.35 -12.19 12.79
CA VAL A 102 0.46 -12.57 13.95
C VAL A 102 0.53 -11.45 14.98
N MET A 103 0.74 -10.20 14.55
CA MET A 103 0.77 -9.05 15.46
C MET A 103 -0.55 -8.84 16.18
N LEU A 104 -1.68 -8.96 15.48
CA LEU A 104 -3.02 -8.84 16.08
C LEU A 104 -3.34 -9.93 17.09
N ALA A 105 -2.79 -11.14 16.91
CA ALA A 105 -2.94 -12.25 17.86
C ALA A 105 -1.98 -12.19 19.05
N THR A 106 -1.00 -11.28 19.03
CA THR A 106 0.03 -11.15 20.07
C THR A 106 -0.47 -10.26 21.21
N SER A 107 -0.40 -10.76 22.46
CA SER A 107 -0.80 -10.01 23.65
C SER A 107 0.34 -9.25 24.34
N GLY A 108 1.58 -9.47 23.92
CA GLY A 108 2.75 -8.78 24.43
C GLY A 108 4.00 -9.07 23.63
N ALA A 109 4.99 -8.20 23.70
CA ALA A 109 6.28 -8.36 23.05
C ALA A 109 7.41 -7.93 23.97
N ASN A 110 8.52 -8.69 23.97
CA ASN A 110 9.76 -8.29 24.62
C ASN A 110 10.67 -7.60 23.60
N ILE A 111 10.93 -6.33 23.81
CA ILE A 111 11.84 -5.55 22.97
C ILE A 111 13.15 -5.41 23.70
N LYS A 112 14.23 -5.91 23.10
CA LYS A 112 15.59 -5.61 23.57
C LYS A 112 15.96 -4.25 22.98
N VAL A 113 16.11 -3.26 23.85
CA VAL A 113 16.72 -1.98 23.49
C VAL A 113 18.23 -2.17 23.60
N ASP A 114 18.94 -2.08 22.49
CA ASP A 114 20.39 -1.97 22.54
C ASP A 114 20.71 -0.58 23.09
N ASP A 115 21.40 -0.53 24.24
CA ASP A 115 21.92 0.72 24.78
C ASP A 115 22.81 1.36 23.70
N ASP A 116 22.54 2.62 23.40
CA ASP A 116 23.15 3.39 22.34
C ASP A 116 24.67 3.22 22.36
N LYS A 117 25.22 2.73 21.26
CA LYS A 117 26.62 2.94 20.99
C LYS A 117 26.79 4.44 20.88
N GLU A 118 27.57 5.01 21.81
CA GLU A 118 27.97 6.42 21.79
C GLU A 118 28.32 6.83 20.35
N ALA A 119 27.65 7.86 19.87
CA ALA A 119 27.93 8.43 18.56
C ALA A 119 29.43 8.78 18.51
N PRO A 120 30.15 8.43 17.44
CA PRO A 120 31.56 8.79 17.35
C PRO A 120 31.70 10.32 17.42
N THR A 121 32.37 10.78 18.43
CA THR A 121 32.81 12.19 18.55
C THR A 121 33.87 12.45 17.49
N TYR A 122 33.48 13.27 16.50
CA TYR A 122 34.45 13.82 15.52
C TYR A 122 35.10 15.09 16.07
#